data_091c39d58d9b8c15f2cea08843eb986f
#
_entry.id   091c39d58d9b8c15f2cea08843eb986f
#
_cell.length_a   1.000
_cell.length_b   1.000
_cell.length_c   1.000
_cell.angle_alpha   90.00
_cell.angle_beta   90.00
_cell.angle_gamma   90.00
#
_symmetry.space_group_name_H-M   'P 1'
#
loop_
_entity.id
_entity.type
_entity.pdbx_description
1 polymer ?
#
loop_
_entity_poly.entity_id
_entity_poly.type
_entity_poly.pdbx_seq_one_letter_code
_entity_poly.pdbx_strand_id
1 'polypeptide(L)'
;CHGLPIEHQVSKKIKTKDITKLEIRNLCEDFAMNFVNSQRDEFKRLGVISDWDNPYLTMSPVFESNQIRVFSEMYFKGYIYRGLKPVNWSPSSQTALAEAELEYPENHISKSVYVKFNLQGNPKEIENVSLLIWTTTPWTLPANKAVSVNKNFTYGIYELENENLIIETSLSKIIEDKLGKSLRKVHELMGQDLLSFKYISPISNELCPVLEADYVTRENGTGLVHTAPGHGTDDYMTGVKNNINIFSPVDKYGKFTDEVPERFQGLNVLKEGNEEVINYLSEVNHLLLQEDYNHKYPYDWRTGKPTIFRSTYQWFFSVDKFKLNALDEINKVSWYPSSSIKRISNMVSQRSDWCISRQRSWGLPIPVFYYKDSNDVFINEE
;
A
#
# COMPACT_ATOMS: atom_id res chain seq x y z
N CYS A 1 -20.58 -5.31 -16.86
CA CYS A 1 -21.79 -4.55 -16.53
C CYS A 1 -21.54 -3.57 -15.38
N HIS A 2 -21.17 -4.00 -14.17
CA HIS A 2 -20.74 -3.10 -13.10
C HIS A 2 -19.26 -2.73 -13.21
N GLY A 3 -18.85 -1.70 -12.47
CA GLY A 3 -17.47 -1.42 -12.18
C GLY A 3 -16.90 -0.11 -12.71
N LEU A 4 -15.67 0.15 -12.30
CA LEU A 4 -14.94 1.39 -12.55
C LEU A 4 -14.85 1.82 -14.05
N PRO A 5 -14.66 0.93 -15.03
CA PRO A 5 -14.54 1.36 -16.42
C PRO A 5 -15.75 2.14 -16.93
N ILE A 6 -16.96 1.69 -16.60
CA ILE A 6 -18.20 2.33 -17.01
C ILE A 6 -18.35 3.68 -16.33
N GLU A 7 -18.26 3.71 -14.99
CA GLU A 7 -18.38 4.95 -14.23
C GLU A 7 -17.33 5.99 -14.65
N HIS A 8 -16.09 5.55 -14.90
CA HIS A 8 -15.02 6.44 -15.35
C HIS A 8 -15.33 7.09 -16.71
N GLN A 9 -15.87 6.34 -17.66
CA GLN A 9 -16.26 6.89 -18.97
C GLN A 9 -17.47 7.81 -18.87
N VAL A 10 -18.45 7.47 -18.05
CA VAL A 10 -19.62 8.32 -17.78
C VAL A 10 -19.20 9.62 -17.10
N SER A 11 -18.35 9.53 -16.04
CA SER A 11 -17.86 10.69 -15.30
C SER A 11 -17.10 11.70 -16.18
N LYS A 12 -16.37 11.24 -17.21
CA LYS A 12 -15.71 12.13 -18.19
C LYS A 12 -16.69 12.97 -19.00
N LYS A 13 -17.91 12.48 -19.19
CA LYS A 13 -18.97 13.14 -19.98
C LYS A 13 -19.85 14.07 -19.14
N ILE A 14 -19.85 13.92 -17.82
CA ILE A 14 -20.64 14.73 -16.90
C ILE A 14 -19.99 16.11 -16.78
N LYS A 15 -20.72 17.16 -17.19
CA LYS A 15 -20.27 18.55 -17.15
C LYS A 15 -20.77 19.34 -15.92
N THR A 16 -21.75 18.78 -15.19
CA THR A 16 -22.41 19.47 -14.06
C THR A 16 -21.92 18.92 -12.74
N LYS A 17 -21.74 19.82 -11.73
CA LYS A 17 -21.31 19.43 -10.36
C LYS A 17 -22.46 18.90 -9.49
N ASP A 18 -23.71 19.09 -9.89
CA ASP A 18 -24.92 18.83 -9.07
C ASP A 18 -25.68 17.56 -9.50
N ILE A 19 -24.95 16.54 -9.98
CA ILE A 19 -25.56 15.26 -10.36
C ILE A 19 -25.66 14.35 -9.13
N THR A 20 -26.81 13.73 -8.93
CA THR A 20 -27.06 12.78 -7.84
C THR A 20 -26.42 11.41 -8.13
N LYS A 21 -26.18 10.63 -7.07
CA LYS A 21 -25.68 9.24 -7.23
C LYS A 21 -26.65 8.38 -8.04
N LEU A 22 -27.96 8.60 -7.90
CA LEU A 22 -28.97 7.86 -8.66
C LEU A 22 -28.88 8.17 -10.16
N GLU A 23 -28.75 9.43 -10.52
CA GLU A 23 -28.56 9.83 -11.92
C GLU A 23 -27.28 9.25 -12.52
N ILE A 24 -26.17 9.23 -11.76
CA ILE A 24 -24.93 8.57 -12.19
C ILE A 24 -25.18 7.08 -12.47
N ARG A 25 -25.92 6.39 -11.59
CA ARG A 25 -26.25 4.97 -11.77
C ARG A 25 -27.05 4.74 -13.04
N ASN A 26 -28.08 5.53 -13.26
CA ASN A 26 -28.91 5.42 -14.48
C ASN A 26 -28.09 5.66 -15.76
N LEU A 27 -27.25 6.69 -15.78
CA LEU A 27 -26.34 6.94 -16.91
C LEU A 27 -25.34 5.81 -17.14
N CYS A 28 -24.85 5.16 -16.06
CA CYS A 28 -23.98 4.01 -16.17
C CYS A 28 -24.69 2.77 -16.71
N GLU A 29 -25.94 2.55 -16.30
CA GLU A 29 -26.78 1.46 -16.81
C GLU A 29 -27.04 1.62 -18.30
N ASP A 30 -27.48 2.79 -18.74
CA ASP A 30 -27.70 3.10 -20.15
C ASP A 30 -26.43 2.92 -20.99
N PHE A 31 -25.30 3.41 -20.46
CA PHE A 31 -24.00 3.26 -21.12
C PHE A 31 -23.61 1.79 -21.24
N ALA A 32 -23.79 0.99 -20.18
CA ALA A 32 -23.49 -0.44 -20.17
C ALA A 32 -24.38 -1.19 -21.17
N MET A 33 -25.69 -0.91 -21.20
CA MET A 33 -26.64 -1.55 -22.11
C MET A 33 -26.33 -1.27 -23.58
N ASN A 34 -25.92 -0.05 -23.92
CA ASN A 34 -25.46 0.27 -25.26
C ASN A 34 -24.31 -0.62 -25.74
N PHE A 35 -23.33 -0.85 -24.85
CA PHE A 35 -22.22 -1.77 -25.16
C PHE A 35 -22.63 -3.24 -25.20
N VAL A 36 -23.56 -3.68 -24.34
CA VAL A 36 -24.13 -5.03 -24.40
C VAL A 36 -24.75 -5.28 -25.77
N ASN A 37 -25.54 -4.35 -26.27
CA ASN A 37 -26.19 -4.47 -27.59
C ASN A 37 -25.18 -4.50 -28.74
N SER A 38 -24.19 -3.57 -28.73
CA SER A 38 -23.14 -3.52 -29.75
C SER A 38 -22.32 -4.82 -29.78
N GLN A 39 -21.86 -5.29 -28.60
CA GLN A 39 -21.09 -6.52 -28.48
C GLN A 39 -21.91 -7.76 -28.91
N ARG A 40 -23.21 -7.81 -28.60
CA ARG A 40 -24.09 -8.88 -29.04
C ARG A 40 -24.11 -8.97 -30.57
N ASP A 41 -24.27 -7.85 -31.26
CA ASP A 41 -24.31 -7.81 -32.71
C ASP A 41 -22.98 -8.20 -33.34
N GLU A 42 -21.86 -7.75 -32.73
CA GLU A 42 -20.51 -8.12 -33.17
C GLU A 42 -20.23 -9.61 -32.98
N PHE A 43 -20.59 -10.21 -31.83
CA PHE A 43 -20.41 -11.64 -31.59
C PHE A 43 -21.31 -12.50 -32.49
N LYS A 44 -22.56 -12.07 -32.74
CA LYS A 44 -23.44 -12.73 -33.75
C LYS A 44 -22.80 -12.73 -35.13
N ARG A 45 -22.21 -11.61 -35.55
CA ARG A 45 -21.48 -11.49 -36.82
C ARG A 45 -20.28 -12.44 -36.91
N LEU A 46 -19.58 -12.67 -35.78
CA LEU A 46 -18.45 -13.62 -35.70
C LEU A 46 -18.90 -15.08 -35.65
N GLY A 47 -20.22 -15.34 -35.69
CA GLY A 47 -20.75 -16.71 -35.66
C GLY A 47 -20.78 -17.37 -34.28
N VAL A 48 -20.65 -16.61 -33.22
CA VAL A 48 -20.74 -17.16 -31.85
C VAL A 48 -22.18 -17.59 -31.56
N ILE A 49 -22.37 -18.83 -31.12
CA ILE A 49 -23.66 -19.41 -30.72
C ILE A 49 -23.85 -19.21 -29.22
N SER A 50 -24.93 -18.57 -28.83
CA SER A 50 -25.27 -18.30 -27.42
C SER A 50 -26.75 -18.01 -27.27
N ASP A 51 -27.28 -18.02 -26.05
CA ASP A 51 -28.60 -17.48 -25.72
C ASP A 51 -28.53 -15.95 -25.67
N TRP A 52 -28.78 -15.32 -26.80
CA TRP A 52 -28.67 -13.89 -26.99
C TRP A 52 -29.82 -13.10 -26.38
N ASP A 53 -30.95 -13.76 -26.13
CA ASP A 53 -32.17 -13.14 -25.56
C ASP A 53 -32.10 -13.10 -24.03
N ASN A 54 -31.30 -13.99 -23.40
CA ASN A 54 -31.08 -14.06 -21.97
C ASN A 54 -29.59 -13.92 -21.63
N PRO A 55 -28.96 -12.77 -21.87
CA PRO A 55 -27.54 -12.59 -21.61
C PRO A 55 -27.25 -12.57 -20.10
N TYR A 56 -26.10 -13.13 -19.70
CA TYR A 56 -25.63 -13.04 -18.33
C TYR A 56 -25.15 -11.61 -18.03
N LEU A 57 -25.93 -10.90 -17.20
CA LEU A 57 -25.67 -9.50 -16.84
C LEU A 57 -25.47 -9.36 -15.32
N THR A 58 -24.32 -8.88 -14.91
CA THR A 58 -23.99 -8.68 -13.47
C THR A 58 -24.77 -7.52 -12.81
N MET A 59 -25.49 -6.72 -13.59
CA MET A 59 -26.38 -5.66 -13.12
C MET A 59 -27.85 -6.11 -13.08
N SER A 60 -28.14 -7.38 -13.34
CA SER A 60 -29.53 -7.89 -13.23
C SER A 60 -29.90 -8.06 -11.74
N PRO A 61 -31.18 -7.79 -11.37
CA PRO A 61 -31.63 -7.93 -9.97
C PRO A 61 -31.40 -9.33 -9.40
N VAL A 62 -31.52 -10.38 -10.23
CA VAL A 62 -31.27 -11.76 -9.84
C VAL A 62 -29.81 -11.98 -9.49
N PHE A 63 -28.88 -11.44 -10.27
CA PHE A 63 -27.46 -11.52 -9.96
C PHE A 63 -27.11 -10.74 -8.69
N GLU A 64 -27.61 -9.52 -8.55
CA GLU A 64 -27.37 -8.66 -7.40
C GLU A 64 -27.88 -9.30 -6.09
N SER A 65 -29.09 -9.86 -6.10
CA SER A 65 -29.65 -10.54 -4.92
C SER A 65 -28.83 -11.79 -4.51
N ASN A 66 -28.35 -12.57 -5.49
CA ASN A 66 -27.48 -13.70 -5.22
C ASN A 66 -26.12 -13.25 -4.64
N GLN A 67 -25.58 -12.16 -5.12
CA GLN A 67 -24.32 -11.61 -4.60
C GLN A 67 -24.49 -11.13 -3.15
N ILE A 68 -25.60 -10.46 -2.81
CA ILE A 68 -25.91 -10.05 -1.42
C ILE A 68 -26.01 -11.27 -0.53
N ARG A 69 -26.72 -12.34 -0.95
CA ARG A 69 -26.84 -13.58 -0.20
C ARG A 69 -25.50 -14.23 0.10
N VAL A 70 -24.63 -14.35 -0.92
CA VAL A 70 -23.28 -14.90 -0.75
C VAL A 70 -22.44 -14.02 0.20
N PHE A 71 -22.53 -12.69 0.07
CA PHE A 71 -21.84 -11.78 0.99
C PHE A 71 -22.30 -12.01 2.44
N SER A 72 -23.61 -12.11 2.68
CA SER A 72 -24.19 -12.35 4.00
C SER A 72 -23.68 -13.68 4.59
N GLU A 73 -23.78 -14.78 3.84
CA GLU A 73 -23.27 -16.09 4.28
C GLU A 73 -21.80 -16.05 4.66
N MET A 74 -20.98 -15.39 3.86
CA MET A 74 -19.54 -15.27 4.13
C MET A 74 -19.23 -14.39 5.33
N TYR A 75 -20.00 -13.32 5.53
CA TYR A 75 -19.86 -12.46 6.70
C TYR A 75 -20.17 -13.21 7.99
N PHE A 76 -21.32 -13.90 8.09
CA PHE A 76 -21.70 -14.63 9.29
C PHE A 76 -20.82 -15.86 9.56
N LYS A 77 -20.20 -16.43 8.53
CA LYS A 77 -19.14 -17.43 8.69
C LYS A 77 -17.78 -16.81 9.09
N GLY A 78 -17.70 -15.49 9.22
CA GLY A 78 -16.50 -14.76 9.64
C GLY A 78 -15.40 -14.68 8.59
N TYR A 79 -15.70 -14.92 7.30
CA TYR A 79 -14.73 -14.74 6.21
C TYR A 79 -14.62 -13.29 5.76
N ILE A 80 -15.68 -12.49 5.91
CA ILE A 80 -15.70 -11.08 5.57
C ILE A 80 -15.62 -10.25 6.85
N TYR A 81 -14.79 -9.22 6.84
CA TYR A 81 -14.63 -8.31 7.96
C TYR A 81 -14.27 -6.90 7.47
N ARG A 82 -14.53 -5.90 8.33
CA ARG A 82 -14.11 -4.52 8.13
C ARG A 82 -12.87 -4.23 8.95
N GLY A 83 -11.86 -3.60 8.36
CA GLY A 83 -10.61 -3.30 9.05
C GLY A 83 -9.90 -2.05 8.52
N LEU A 84 -9.09 -1.46 9.38
CA LEU A 84 -8.18 -0.37 9.02
C LEU A 84 -6.84 -0.99 8.61
N LYS A 85 -6.56 -1.00 7.31
CA LYS A 85 -5.31 -1.58 6.74
C LYS A 85 -4.80 -0.71 5.60
N PRO A 86 -3.49 -0.71 5.33
CA PRO A 86 -2.95 -0.12 4.12
C PRO A 86 -3.43 -0.90 2.89
N VAL A 87 -3.95 -0.17 1.93
CA VAL A 87 -4.40 -0.70 0.64
C VAL A 87 -3.76 0.10 -0.49
N ASN A 88 -3.64 -0.52 -1.66
CA ASN A 88 -3.35 0.22 -2.87
C ASN A 88 -4.50 1.20 -3.13
N TRP A 89 -4.20 2.47 -3.13
CA TRP A 89 -5.16 3.56 -3.32
C TRP A 89 -4.80 4.36 -4.57
N SER A 90 -5.76 4.59 -5.43
CA SER A 90 -5.61 5.48 -6.57
C SER A 90 -6.14 6.87 -6.24
N PRO A 91 -5.29 7.90 -6.06
CA PRO A 91 -5.76 9.27 -5.89
C PRO A 91 -6.51 9.79 -7.13
N SER A 92 -6.15 9.31 -8.30
CA SER A 92 -6.75 9.74 -9.58
C SER A 92 -8.17 9.22 -9.79
N SER A 93 -8.50 8.04 -9.27
CA SER A 93 -9.85 7.46 -9.30
C SER A 93 -10.53 7.44 -7.92
N GLN A 94 -9.83 7.85 -6.86
CA GLN A 94 -10.33 7.99 -5.47
C GLN A 94 -10.94 6.68 -4.95
N THR A 95 -10.24 5.56 -5.16
CA THR A 95 -10.72 4.24 -4.73
C THR A 95 -9.57 3.31 -4.38
N ALA A 96 -9.87 2.32 -3.53
CA ALA A 96 -9.00 1.18 -3.30
C ALA A 96 -8.92 0.30 -4.56
N LEU A 97 -7.77 -0.32 -4.78
CA LEU A 97 -7.50 -1.24 -5.86
C LEU A 97 -7.02 -2.58 -5.31
N ALA A 98 -7.44 -3.68 -5.94
CA ALA A 98 -6.85 -4.99 -5.71
C ALA A 98 -5.60 -5.18 -6.59
N GLU A 99 -4.77 -6.16 -6.26
CA GLU A 99 -3.53 -6.47 -7.00
C GLU A 99 -3.77 -6.66 -8.51
N ALA A 100 -4.87 -7.31 -8.89
CA ALA A 100 -5.23 -7.53 -10.29
C ALA A 100 -5.62 -6.25 -11.07
N GLU A 101 -5.75 -5.12 -10.36
CA GLU A 101 -6.08 -3.80 -10.95
C GLU A 101 -4.85 -2.88 -11.01
N LEU A 102 -3.65 -3.44 -10.80
CA LEU A 102 -2.39 -2.72 -10.86
C LEU A 102 -1.58 -3.11 -12.10
N GLU A 103 -0.91 -2.13 -12.65
CA GLU A 103 0.14 -2.29 -13.67
C GLU A 103 1.48 -1.83 -13.09
N TYR A 104 2.57 -2.44 -13.53
CA TYR A 104 3.91 -2.15 -13.02
C TYR A 104 4.84 -1.73 -14.16
N PRO A 105 4.77 -0.47 -14.63
CA PRO A 105 5.73 0.04 -15.61
C PRO A 105 7.17 -0.06 -15.09
N GLU A 106 8.10 -0.44 -15.98
CA GLU A 106 9.50 -0.65 -15.60
C GLU A 106 10.31 0.66 -15.47
N ASN A 107 9.77 1.77 -15.98
CA ASN A 107 10.50 3.05 -16.10
C ASN A 107 9.98 4.12 -15.15
N HIS A 108 9.49 3.74 -13.96
CA HIS A 108 9.11 4.74 -12.96
C HIS A 108 10.36 5.25 -12.25
N ILE A 109 10.54 6.58 -12.23
CA ILE A 109 11.63 7.23 -11.52
C ILE A 109 11.08 7.89 -10.26
N SER A 110 11.54 7.41 -9.10
CA SER A 110 11.30 8.04 -7.80
C SER A 110 12.54 8.79 -7.33
N LYS A 111 12.34 9.85 -6.54
CA LYS A 111 13.44 10.40 -5.74
C LYS A 111 13.66 9.47 -4.56
N SER A 112 14.84 8.89 -4.45
CA SER A 112 15.24 8.16 -3.25
C SER A 112 16.11 9.02 -2.37
N VAL A 113 15.99 8.83 -1.05
CA VAL A 113 16.72 9.63 -0.06
C VAL A 113 17.38 8.75 1.00
N TYR A 114 18.56 9.18 1.43
CA TYR A 114 19.24 8.67 2.62
C TYR A 114 19.08 9.69 3.74
N VAL A 115 18.46 9.29 4.84
CA VAL A 115 18.05 10.21 5.91
C VAL A 115 18.62 9.76 7.24
N LYS A 116 19.17 10.71 7.99
CA LYS A 116 19.74 10.51 9.33
C LYS A 116 18.66 10.64 10.39
N PHE A 117 18.52 9.66 11.24
CA PHE A 117 17.60 9.65 12.38
C PHE A 117 18.42 9.62 13.68
N ASN A 118 18.44 10.73 14.40
CA ASN A 118 19.29 10.91 15.57
C ASN A 118 18.92 9.95 16.69
N LEU A 119 19.87 9.09 17.03
CA LEU A 119 19.69 8.08 18.06
C LEU A 119 19.64 8.75 19.45
N GLN A 120 18.77 8.27 20.30
CA GLN A 120 18.75 8.67 21.72
C GLN A 120 19.64 7.71 22.52
N GLY A 121 20.66 8.27 23.15
CA GLY A 121 21.69 7.51 23.88
C GLY A 121 22.97 7.31 23.05
N ASN A 122 23.99 6.85 23.73
CA ASN A 122 25.35 6.74 23.20
C ASN A 122 25.77 5.26 23.11
N PRO A 123 25.50 4.57 22.00
CA PRO A 123 25.93 3.18 21.85
C PRO A 123 27.44 3.09 21.95
N LYS A 124 27.91 2.23 22.86
CA LYS A 124 29.35 2.08 23.11
C LYS A 124 30.08 3.38 23.46
N GLU A 125 29.40 4.28 24.17
CA GLU A 125 29.92 5.61 24.58
C GLU A 125 30.29 6.53 23.40
N ILE A 126 29.77 6.25 22.20
CA ILE A 126 29.97 7.07 20.99
C ILE A 126 28.83 8.08 20.90
N GLU A 127 29.20 9.36 20.79
CA GLU A 127 28.25 10.48 20.67
C GLU A 127 27.87 10.76 19.22
N ASN A 128 26.81 11.54 19.02
CA ASN A 128 26.33 12.01 17.71
C ASN A 128 26.08 10.86 16.72
N VAL A 129 25.39 9.81 17.17
CA VAL A 129 25.08 8.64 16.35
C VAL A 129 23.70 8.77 15.75
N SER A 130 23.60 8.50 14.46
CA SER A 130 22.35 8.47 13.71
C SER A 130 22.14 7.12 13.03
N LEU A 131 20.88 6.66 13.00
CA LEU A 131 20.46 5.57 12.11
C LEU A 131 20.35 6.13 10.70
N LEU A 132 21.02 5.52 9.75
CA LEU A 132 20.89 5.91 8.34
C LEU A 132 19.83 5.03 7.67
N ILE A 133 18.69 5.62 7.30
CA ILE A 133 17.65 4.93 6.55
C ILE A 133 17.69 5.32 5.07
N TRP A 134 17.12 4.45 4.23
CA TRP A 134 16.91 4.73 2.81
C TRP A 134 15.44 4.48 2.45
N THR A 135 14.87 5.36 1.63
CA THR A 135 13.51 5.18 1.10
C THR A 135 13.36 5.77 -0.30
N THR A 136 12.52 5.14 -1.13
CA THR A 136 12.08 5.62 -2.44
C THR A 136 10.77 6.40 -2.37
N THR A 137 10.19 6.53 -1.19
CA THR A 137 8.92 7.23 -0.94
C THR A 137 9.08 8.28 0.17
N PRO A 138 9.87 9.35 -0.04
CA PRO A 138 10.11 10.38 0.98
C PRO A 138 8.84 10.94 1.62
N TRP A 139 7.76 11.01 0.86
CA TRP A 139 6.46 11.48 1.35
C TRP A 139 5.85 10.65 2.48
N THR A 140 6.36 9.42 2.77
CA THR A 140 5.91 8.62 3.91
C THR A 140 6.62 8.96 5.22
N LEU A 141 7.72 9.72 5.16
CA LEU A 141 8.52 10.10 6.34
C LEU A 141 7.74 10.91 7.40
N PRO A 142 6.77 11.78 7.06
CA PRO A 142 5.91 12.40 8.07
C PRO A 142 5.08 11.41 8.89
N ALA A 143 4.85 10.20 8.36
CA ALA A 143 4.14 9.12 9.04
C ALA A 143 5.07 8.09 9.71
N ASN A 144 6.36 8.39 9.83
CA ASN A 144 7.32 7.52 10.51
C ASN A 144 6.92 7.24 11.96
N LYS A 145 6.97 5.97 12.37
CA LYS A 145 6.68 5.52 13.75
C LYS A 145 7.73 4.54 14.29
N ALA A 146 8.59 3.99 13.44
CA ALA A 146 9.69 3.13 13.86
C ALA A 146 10.80 3.08 12.79
N VAL A 147 11.95 2.55 13.17
CA VAL A 147 12.97 2.05 12.25
C VAL A 147 13.10 0.55 12.48
N SER A 148 13.00 -0.24 11.41
CA SER A 148 13.11 -1.70 11.46
C SER A 148 14.52 -2.16 11.10
N VAL A 149 15.02 -3.13 11.85
CA VAL A 149 16.33 -3.78 11.68
C VAL A 149 16.17 -5.29 11.72
N ASN A 150 17.10 -6.03 11.15
CA ASN A 150 17.17 -7.47 11.32
C ASN A 150 18.10 -7.81 12.50
N LYS A 151 17.56 -8.46 13.53
CA LYS A 151 18.33 -8.78 14.77
C LYS A 151 19.59 -9.60 14.53
N ASN A 152 19.62 -10.40 13.45
CA ASN A 152 20.72 -11.31 13.12
C ASN A 152 21.79 -10.66 12.22
N PHE A 153 21.58 -9.41 11.80
CA PHE A 153 22.55 -8.69 10.99
C PHE A 153 23.54 -7.94 11.85
N THR A 154 24.71 -7.71 11.26
CA THR A 154 25.78 -6.92 11.87
C THR A 154 25.74 -5.49 11.33
N TYR A 155 25.68 -4.53 12.22
CA TYR A 155 25.66 -3.10 11.93
C TYR A 155 26.96 -2.44 12.39
N GLY A 156 27.57 -1.66 11.53
CA GLY A 156 28.74 -0.86 11.87
C GLY A 156 28.34 0.56 12.26
N ILE A 157 29.06 1.13 13.22
CA ILE A 157 29.09 2.57 13.46
C ILE A 157 30.23 3.13 12.62
N TYR A 158 29.90 4.01 11.69
CA TYR A 158 30.85 4.61 10.75
C TYR A 158 30.94 6.10 10.97
N GLU A 159 32.16 6.58 11.19
CA GLU A 159 32.43 8.01 11.22
C GLU A 159 32.47 8.60 9.82
N LEU A 160 31.70 9.64 9.62
CA LEU A 160 31.70 10.50 8.45
C LEU A 160 31.87 11.95 8.91
N GLU A 161 33.04 12.52 8.67
CA GLU A 161 33.39 13.87 9.15
C GLU A 161 33.23 14.00 10.69
N ASN A 162 32.20 14.72 11.16
CA ASN A 162 31.93 14.93 12.58
C ASN A 162 30.68 14.18 13.08
N GLU A 163 30.17 13.23 12.33
CA GLU A 163 28.95 12.48 12.64
C GLU A 163 29.23 10.97 12.59
N ASN A 164 28.43 10.19 13.29
CA ASN A 164 28.51 8.73 13.30
C ASN A 164 27.21 8.14 12.74
N LEU A 165 27.32 7.25 11.76
CA LEU A 165 26.19 6.64 11.06
C LEU A 165 26.15 5.15 11.35
N ILE A 166 24.97 4.62 11.68
CA ILE A 166 24.73 3.18 11.76
C ILE A 166 24.24 2.68 10.41
N ILE A 167 24.98 1.69 9.87
CA ILE A 167 24.72 1.08 8.56
C ILE A 167 24.99 -0.42 8.69
N GLU A 168 24.21 -1.26 7.98
CA GLU A 168 24.54 -2.68 7.89
C GLU A 168 25.90 -2.87 7.22
N THR A 169 26.72 -3.73 7.81
CA THR A 169 28.17 -3.77 7.52
C THR A 169 28.49 -4.08 6.05
N SER A 170 27.73 -4.96 5.39
CA SER A 170 27.97 -5.32 4.00
C SER A 170 27.56 -4.23 2.99
N LEU A 171 26.72 -3.28 3.40
CA LEU A 171 26.23 -2.19 2.57
C LEU A 171 27.08 -0.91 2.67
N SER A 172 27.97 -0.83 3.66
CA SER A 172 28.76 0.37 3.94
C SER A 172 29.61 0.81 2.76
N LYS A 173 30.22 -0.12 2.02
CA LYS A 173 31.04 0.20 0.85
C LYS A 173 30.25 0.82 -0.29
N ILE A 174 29.02 0.34 -0.52
CA ILE A 174 28.12 0.89 -1.54
C ILE A 174 27.75 2.34 -1.20
N ILE A 175 27.52 2.61 0.09
CA ILE A 175 27.19 3.97 0.55
C ILE A 175 28.42 4.89 0.46
N GLU A 176 29.57 4.40 0.83
CA GLU A 176 30.86 5.12 0.68
C GLU A 176 31.06 5.55 -0.78
N ASP A 177 30.92 4.61 -1.73
CA ASP A 177 31.07 4.87 -3.16
C ASP A 177 30.03 5.89 -3.67
N LYS A 178 28.78 5.84 -3.21
CA LYS A 178 27.73 6.81 -3.54
C LYS A 178 28.00 8.20 -2.98
N LEU A 179 28.53 8.28 -1.78
CA LEU A 179 28.85 9.56 -1.15
C LEU A 179 30.14 10.19 -1.72
N GLY A 180 31.02 9.38 -2.32
CA GLY A 180 32.37 9.81 -2.71
C GLY A 180 33.24 10.23 -1.52
N LYS A 181 32.89 9.75 -0.30
CA LYS A 181 33.58 10.06 0.96
C LYS A 181 33.89 8.78 1.70
N SER A 182 35.02 8.72 2.40
CA SER A 182 35.42 7.53 3.16
C SER A 182 34.61 7.40 4.45
N LEU A 183 34.17 6.19 4.74
CA LEU A 183 33.46 5.81 5.95
C LEU A 183 34.42 5.00 6.85
N ARG A 184 34.88 5.59 7.95
CA ARG A 184 35.75 4.92 8.91
C ARG A 184 34.94 4.13 9.93
N LYS A 185 35.00 2.77 9.88
CA LYS A 185 34.34 1.94 10.89
C LYS A 185 34.94 2.14 12.26
N VAL A 186 34.14 2.59 13.21
CA VAL A 186 34.52 2.87 14.59
C VAL A 186 34.21 1.69 15.50
N HIS A 187 32.99 1.11 15.30
CA HIS A 187 32.52 0.02 16.15
C HIS A 187 31.54 -0.88 15.39
N GLU A 188 31.17 -2.01 16.01
CA GLU A 188 30.25 -2.98 15.46
C GLU A 188 29.23 -3.42 16.51
N LEU A 189 27.97 -3.59 16.10
CA LEU A 189 26.82 -3.96 16.91
C LEU A 189 26.04 -5.06 16.21
N MET A 190 25.42 -5.95 16.97
CA MET A 190 24.40 -6.83 16.43
C MET A 190 23.07 -6.07 16.32
N GLY A 191 22.24 -6.42 15.34
CA GLY A 191 20.90 -5.83 15.23
C GLY A 191 20.06 -6.00 16.50
N GLN A 192 20.27 -7.09 17.25
CA GLN A 192 19.66 -7.31 18.55
C GLN A 192 19.99 -6.20 19.57
N ASP A 193 21.20 -5.65 19.53
CA ASP A 193 21.63 -4.58 20.44
C ASP A 193 20.88 -3.28 20.14
N LEU A 194 20.55 -3.04 18.85
CA LEU A 194 19.84 -1.83 18.39
C LEU A 194 18.40 -1.76 18.91
N LEU A 195 17.77 -2.88 19.24
CA LEU A 195 16.37 -2.93 19.71
C LEU A 195 16.17 -2.23 21.07
N SER A 196 17.24 -1.99 21.82
CA SER A 196 17.19 -1.27 23.09
C SER A 196 17.15 0.25 22.94
N PHE A 197 17.47 0.76 21.74
CA PHE A 197 17.55 2.19 21.48
C PHE A 197 16.24 2.77 20.94
N LYS A 198 16.14 4.08 21.10
CA LYS A 198 15.11 4.92 20.47
C LYS A 198 15.78 6.02 19.69
N TYR A 199 15.04 6.65 18.79
CA TYR A 199 15.52 7.78 17.99
C TYR A 199 14.46 8.87 17.95
N ILE A 200 14.85 10.08 17.56
CA ILE A 200 13.90 11.18 17.29
C ILE A 200 13.59 11.21 15.81
N SER A 201 12.30 11.11 15.47
CA SER A 201 11.83 11.28 14.09
C SER A 201 12.13 12.71 13.61
N PRO A 202 12.80 12.89 12.45
CA PRO A 202 13.27 14.21 12.02
C PRO A 202 12.15 15.15 11.62
N ILE A 203 10.92 14.67 11.42
CA ILE A 203 9.78 15.48 10.99
C ILE A 203 8.78 15.67 12.12
N SER A 204 8.35 14.59 12.79
CA SER A 204 7.36 14.68 13.87
C SER A 204 7.95 15.06 15.23
N ASN A 205 9.27 14.99 15.38
CA ASN A 205 10.00 15.14 16.66
C ASN A 205 9.55 14.14 17.75
N GLU A 206 8.86 13.07 17.36
CA GLU A 206 8.46 11.99 18.28
C GLU A 206 9.63 11.06 18.60
N LEU A 207 9.63 10.56 19.81
CA LEU A 207 10.57 9.50 20.25
C LEU A 207 10.04 8.14 19.78
N CYS A 208 10.70 7.55 18.81
CA CYS A 208 10.30 6.32 18.15
C CYS A 208 11.23 5.14 18.47
N PRO A 209 10.73 3.90 18.48
CA PRO A 209 11.52 2.71 18.76
C PRO A 209 12.27 2.20 17.52
N VAL A 210 13.34 1.43 17.78
CA VAL A 210 13.93 0.50 16.82
C VAL A 210 13.27 -0.86 17.00
N LEU A 211 12.80 -1.50 15.93
CA LEU A 211 12.02 -2.73 15.95
C LEU A 211 12.72 -3.85 15.16
N GLU A 212 12.47 -5.08 15.56
CA GLU A 212 12.87 -6.27 14.79
C GLU A 212 11.91 -6.50 13.62
N ALA A 213 12.47 -6.75 12.42
CA ALA A 213 11.70 -7.17 11.25
C ALA A 213 12.49 -8.09 10.32
N ASP A 214 11.91 -9.22 9.97
CA ASP A 214 12.54 -10.24 9.12
C ASP A 214 12.63 -9.83 7.64
N TYR A 215 11.80 -8.87 7.21
CA TYR A 215 11.80 -8.37 5.83
C TYR A 215 12.97 -7.41 5.50
N VAL A 216 13.74 -7.00 6.50
CA VAL A 216 14.94 -6.19 6.27
C VAL A 216 15.99 -7.04 5.55
N THR A 217 16.44 -6.56 4.38
CA THR A 217 17.40 -7.27 3.52
C THR A 217 18.73 -6.54 3.41
N ARG A 218 19.73 -7.21 2.76
CA ARG A 218 21.06 -6.68 2.45
C ARG A 218 21.25 -6.37 0.97
N GLU A 219 20.15 -6.33 0.21
CA GLU A 219 20.24 -6.16 -1.24
C GLU A 219 20.34 -4.70 -1.65
N ASN A 220 19.63 -3.82 -0.94
CA ASN A 220 19.57 -2.39 -1.23
C ASN A 220 19.47 -1.56 0.05
N GLY A 221 19.74 -0.26 -0.09
CA GLY A 221 19.59 0.71 1.00
C GLY A 221 20.72 0.65 2.02
N THR A 222 20.36 0.63 3.30
CA THR A 222 21.29 0.77 4.43
C THR A 222 21.21 -0.41 5.42
N GLY A 223 20.26 -1.35 5.20
CA GLY A 223 19.94 -2.39 6.16
C GLY A 223 19.10 -1.93 7.35
N LEU A 224 18.66 -0.65 7.32
CA LEU A 224 17.69 -0.07 8.25
C LEU A 224 16.51 0.46 7.45
N VAL A 225 15.30 0.07 7.83
CA VAL A 225 14.08 0.43 7.08
C VAL A 225 13.23 1.39 7.90
N HIS A 226 12.95 2.56 7.32
CA HIS A 226 11.92 3.47 7.79
C HIS A 226 10.57 2.76 7.81
N THR A 227 9.86 2.76 8.93
CA THR A 227 8.61 2.05 9.13
C THR A 227 7.46 3.03 9.35
N ALA A 228 6.51 3.01 8.42
CA ALA A 228 5.27 3.78 8.47
C ALA A 228 4.06 2.83 8.35
N PRO A 229 3.48 2.35 9.47
CA PRO A 229 2.42 1.33 9.48
C PRO A 229 1.17 1.69 8.67
N GLY A 230 0.96 2.96 8.39
CA GLY A 230 -0.13 3.45 7.55
C GLY A 230 0.11 3.36 6.05
N HIS A 231 1.35 3.10 5.61
CA HIS A 231 1.78 3.25 4.21
C HIS A 231 2.54 2.05 3.62
N GLY A 232 2.51 0.89 4.28
CA GLY A 232 3.14 -0.33 3.79
C GLY A 232 2.56 -1.57 4.47
N THR A 233 2.47 -2.69 3.75
CA THR A 233 1.92 -3.94 4.30
C THR A 233 2.84 -4.54 5.35
N ASP A 234 4.15 -4.61 5.08
CA ASP A 234 5.14 -5.14 6.01
C ASP A 234 5.28 -4.24 7.24
N ASP A 235 5.25 -2.92 7.03
CA ASP A 235 5.25 -1.91 8.09
C ASP A 235 4.00 -2.04 8.98
N TYR A 236 2.83 -2.26 8.36
CA TYR A 236 1.58 -2.50 9.07
C TYR A 236 1.67 -3.75 9.96
N MET A 237 2.15 -4.87 9.42
CA MET A 237 2.30 -6.11 10.19
C MET A 237 3.27 -5.94 11.37
N THR A 238 4.38 -5.25 11.13
CA THR A 238 5.35 -4.90 12.18
C THR A 238 4.73 -3.98 13.23
N GLY A 239 3.97 -2.98 12.78
CA GLY A 239 3.25 -2.06 13.66
C GLY A 239 2.23 -2.77 14.55
N VAL A 240 1.40 -3.64 13.98
CA VAL A 240 0.40 -4.43 14.73
C VAL A 240 1.08 -5.36 15.74
N LYS A 241 2.14 -6.07 15.34
CA LYS A 241 2.92 -6.96 16.24
C LYS A 241 3.47 -6.21 17.47
N ASN A 242 3.82 -4.93 17.30
CA ASN A 242 4.44 -4.10 18.33
C ASN A 242 3.49 -3.06 18.96
N ASN A 243 2.18 -3.13 18.70
CA ASN A 243 1.17 -2.19 19.19
C ASN A 243 1.47 -0.72 18.81
N ILE A 244 2.06 -0.49 17.65
CA ILE A 244 2.29 0.85 17.09
C ILE A 244 1.02 1.36 16.43
N ASN A 245 0.70 2.63 16.66
CA ASN A 245 -0.45 3.27 16.05
C ASN A 245 -0.33 3.32 14.52
N ILE A 246 -1.43 3.00 13.83
CA ILE A 246 -1.51 3.07 12.38
C ILE A 246 -1.87 4.50 12.00
N PHE A 247 -0.86 5.25 11.58
CA PHE A 247 -0.98 6.66 11.22
C PHE A 247 -0.82 6.83 9.71
N SER A 248 -1.82 7.46 9.07
CA SER A 248 -1.86 7.63 7.61
C SER A 248 -2.42 9.00 7.26
N PRO A 249 -1.61 10.07 7.39
CA PRO A 249 -2.05 11.47 7.24
C PRO A 249 -2.14 11.88 5.76
N VAL A 250 -2.81 11.07 4.94
CA VAL A 250 -3.02 11.33 3.52
C VAL A 250 -4.48 11.10 3.18
N ASP A 251 -5.11 12.08 2.55
CA ASP A 251 -6.52 12.05 2.17
C ASP A 251 -6.78 11.20 0.91
N LYS A 252 -8.05 11.12 0.51
CA LYS A 252 -8.48 10.36 -0.68
C LYS A 252 -7.96 10.92 -2.00
N TYR A 253 -7.52 12.17 -2.05
CA TYR A 253 -6.95 12.84 -3.22
C TYR A 253 -5.42 12.67 -3.31
N GLY A 254 -4.81 11.98 -2.33
CA GLY A 254 -3.36 11.86 -2.21
C GLY A 254 -2.71 13.15 -1.73
N LYS A 255 -3.37 13.89 -0.86
CA LYS A 255 -2.86 15.10 -0.23
C LYS A 255 -2.64 14.87 1.26
N PHE A 256 -1.60 15.48 1.80
CA PHE A 256 -1.40 15.51 3.24
C PHE A 256 -2.57 16.17 3.96
N THR A 257 -3.00 15.57 5.07
CA THR A 257 -4.04 16.12 5.97
C THR A 257 -3.46 17.18 6.91
N ASP A 258 -4.28 17.73 7.80
CA ASP A 258 -3.89 18.63 8.88
C ASP A 258 -3.16 17.96 10.06
N GLU A 259 -3.00 16.65 10.02
CA GLU A 259 -2.28 15.86 11.02
C GLU A 259 -0.75 15.91 10.87
N VAL A 260 -0.23 16.48 9.78
CA VAL A 260 1.20 16.71 9.56
C VAL A 260 1.56 18.18 9.84
N PRO A 261 2.87 18.53 10.00
CA PRO A 261 3.29 19.92 10.10
C PRO A 261 2.71 20.82 9.00
N GLU A 262 2.33 22.05 9.36
CA GLU A 262 1.59 23.00 8.51
C GLU A 262 2.21 23.17 7.12
N ARG A 263 3.53 23.17 7.00
CA ARG A 263 4.24 23.32 5.72
C ARG A 263 3.95 22.22 4.69
N PHE A 264 3.47 21.04 5.12
CA PHE A 264 3.14 19.93 4.24
C PHE A 264 1.64 19.84 3.91
N GLN A 265 0.78 20.43 4.73
CA GLN A 265 -0.68 20.29 4.65
C GLN A 265 -1.22 20.68 3.27
N GLY A 266 -2.11 19.84 2.74
CA GLY A 266 -2.77 20.06 1.46
C GLY A 266 -1.91 19.80 0.21
N LEU A 267 -0.59 19.56 0.37
CA LEU A 267 0.32 19.25 -0.73
C LEU A 267 0.10 17.81 -1.24
N ASN A 268 0.22 17.60 -2.55
CA ASN A 268 0.08 16.28 -3.15
C ASN A 268 1.34 15.43 -2.91
N VAL A 269 1.17 14.25 -2.31
CA VAL A 269 2.27 13.38 -1.87
C VAL A 269 3.12 12.83 -3.03
N LEU A 270 2.55 12.71 -4.24
CA LEU A 270 3.26 12.23 -5.44
C LEU A 270 3.93 13.36 -6.26
N LYS A 271 3.82 14.60 -5.79
CA LYS A 271 4.33 15.80 -6.47
C LYS A 271 5.02 16.71 -5.48
N GLU A 272 4.48 17.93 -5.33
CA GLU A 272 5.02 18.99 -4.49
C GLU A 272 5.21 18.58 -3.01
N GLY A 273 4.38 17.68 -2.49
CA GLY A 273 4.51 17.18 -1.13
C GLY A 273 5.76 16.31 -0.93
N ASN A 274 6.13 15.50 -1.94
CA ASN A 274 7.35 14.72 -1.89
C ASN A 274 8.60 15.61 -1.93
N GLU A 275 8.59 16.63 -2.78
CA GLU A 275 9.68 17.60 -2.91
C GLU A 275 9.84 18.41 -1.62
N GLU A 276 8.73 18.84 -1.03
CA GLU A 276 8.76 19.65 0.19
C GLU A 276 9.29 18.88 1.41
N VAL A 277 8.99 17.57 1.50
CA VAL A 277 9.60 16.71 2.53
C VAL A 277 11.12 16.62 2.36
N ILE A 278 11.60 16.47 1.14
CA ILE A 278 13.03 16.42 0.83
C ILE A 278 13.71 17.75 1.18
N ASN A 279 13.11 18.87 0.78
CA ASN A 279 13.63 20.20 1.07
C ASN A 279 13.74 20.43 2.58
N TYR A 280 12.69 20.09 3.33
CA TYR A 280 12.71 20.19 4.79
C TYR A 280 13.85 19.41 5.42
N LEU A 281 14.04 18.14 5.02
CA LEU A 281 15.11 17.30 5.54
C LEU A 281 16.49 17.86 5.23
N SER A 282 16.65 18.53 4.10
CA SER A 282 17.87 19.23 3.73
C SER A 282 18.10 20.45 4.63
N GLU A 283 17.08 21.29 4.85
CA GLU A 283 17.14 22.48 5.69
C GLU A 283 17.54 22.15 7.14
N VAL A 284 17.01 21.03 7.68
CA VAL A 284 17.30 20.60 9.06
C VAL A 284 18.51 19.67 9.17
N ASN A 285 19.29 19.54 8.09
CA ASN A 285 20.51 18.73 8.01
C ASN A 285 20.31 17.22 8.32
N HIS A 286 19.14 16.68 8.03
CA HIS A 286 18.86 15.25 8.14
C HIS A 286 19.00 14.49 6.80
N LEU A 287 18.96 15.18 5.67
CA LEU A 287 19.20 14.60 4.35
C LEU A 287 20.70 14.41 4.13
N LEU A 288 21.13 13.15 3.91
CA LEU A 288 22.52 12.84 3.59
C LEU A 288 22.78 12.80 2.08
N LEU A 289 21.88 12.14 1.33
CA LEU A 289 21.99 11.95 -0.11
C LEU A 289 20.61 11.84 -0.74
N GLN A 290 20.48 12.36 -1.95
CA GLN A 290 19.31 12.19 -2.81
C GLN A 290 19.77 11.71 -4.18
N GLU A 291 19.05 10.74 -4.76
CA GLU A 291 19.30 10.23 -6.11
C GLU A 291 18.01 9.86 -6.84
N ASP A 292 18.06 9.81 -8.16
CA ASP A 292 16.97 9.26 -8.96
C ASP A 292 17.08 7.74 -8.98
N TYR A 293 15.97 7.07 -8.65
CA TYR A 293 15.90 5.61 -8.57
C TYR A 293 14.84 5.07 -9.54
N ASN A 294 15.31 4.30 -10.52
CA ASN A 294 14.43 3.67 -11.51
C ASN A 294 13.99 2.30 -11.00
N HIS A 295 12.69 2.09 -10.89
CA HIS A 295 12.10 0.84 -10.42
C HIS A 295 10.67 0.63 -10.93
N LYS A 296 10.17 -0.59 -10.73
CA LYS A 296 8.74 -0.90 -10.94
C LYS A 296 7.92 -0.24 -9.85
N TYR A 297 6.85 0.46 -10.24
CA TYR A 297 5.95 1.13 -9.31
C TYR A 297 4.50 0.81 -9.66
N PRO A 298 3.58 0.62 -8.69
CA PRO A 298 2.20 0.28 -8.96
C PRO A 298 1.42 1.47 -9.53
N TYR A 299 0.73 1.22 -10.64
CA TYR A 299 -0.12 2.17 -11.34
C TYR A 299 -1.55 1.65 -11.41
N ASP A 300 -2.50 2.54 -11.31
CA ASP A 300 -3.92 2.25 -11.60
C ASP A 300 -4.08 1.92 -13.09
N TRP A 301 -4.44 0.70 -13.39
CA TRP A 301 -4.56 0.16 -14.75
C TRP A 301 -5.57 0.92 -15.66
N ARG A 302 -6.50 1.67 -15.07
CA ARG A 302 -7.54 2.44 -15.79
C ARG A 302 -7.13 3.87 -16.08
N THR A 303 -6.43 4.48 -15.15
CA THR A 303 -6.02 5.90 -15.29
C THR A 303 -4.60 6.05 -15.81
N GLY A 304 -3.79 4.99 -15.71
CA GLY A 304 -2.35 5.04 -16.02
C GLY A 304 -1.61 6.01 -15.10
N LYS A 305 -2.06 6.16 -13.83
CA LYS A 305 -1.47 7.05 -12.84
C LYS A 305 -0.92 6.24 -11.66
N PRO A 306 0.18 6.72 -11.02
CA PRO A 306 0.75 6.04 -9.87
C PRO A 306 -0.24 5.99 -8.71
N THR A 307 -0.18 4.89 -7.96
CA THR A 307 -0.95 4.65 -6.74
C THR A 307 -0.14 5.00 -5.50
N ILE A 308 -0.77 4.98 -4.34
CA ILE A 308 -0.12 5.09 -3.03
C ILE A 308 -0.62 3.96 -2.12
N PHE A 309 0.17 3.58 -1.12
CA PHE A 309 -0.38 2.84 0.02
C PHE A 309 -0.98 3.82 1.02
N ARG A 310 -2.23 3.57 1.41
CA ARG A 310 -2.95 4.40 2.36
C ARG A 310 -3.83 3.54 3.26
N SER A 311 -3.70 3.70 4.57
CA SER A 311 -4.60 3.05 5.52
C SER A 311 -5.96 3.73 5.53
N THR A 312 -6.99 2.92 5.33
CA THR A 312 -8.38 3.35 5.39
C THR A 312 -9.27 2.16 5.75
N TYR A 313 -10.43 2.43 6.37
CA TYR A 313 -11.39 1.37 6.64
C TYR A 313 -11.95 0.81 5.34
N GLN A 314 -11.69 -0.49 5.13
CA GLN A 314 -12.16 -1.24 3.96
C GLN A 314 -12.79 -2.56 4.41
N TRP A 315 -13.52 -3.19 3.49
CA TRP A 315 -14.03 -4.54 3.66
C TRP A 315 -13.08 -5.52 3.01
N PHE A 316 -12.76 -6.58 3.75
CA PHE A 316 -11.80 -7.60 3.33
C PHE A 316 -12.43 -8.97 3.39
N PHE A 317 -12.05 -9.82 2.44
CA PHE A 317 -12.25 -11.25 2.48
C PHE A 317 -10.97 -11.90 3.01
N SER A 318 -11.10 -12.64 4.12
CA SER A 318 -9.95 -13.30 4.75
C SER A 318 -9.55 -14.55 3.98
N VAL A 319 -8.39 -14.50 3.33
CA VAL A 319 -7.81 -15.63 2.60
C VAL A 319 -7.13 -16.61 3.54
N ASP A 320 -6.56 -16.15 4.65
CA ASP A 320 -5.79 -16.97 5.58
C ASP A 320 -6.63 -18.10 6.21
N LYS A 321 -7.93 -17.87 6.41
CA LYS A 321 -8.84 -18.86 7.01
C LYS A 321 -9.03 -20.14 6.20
N PHE A 322 -8.82 -20.11 4.89
CA PHE A 322 -8.98 -21.29 4.03
C PHE A 322 -7.73 -21.63 3.21
N LYS A 323 -6.66 -20.84 3.31
CA LYS A 323 -5.43 -20.99 2.54
C LYS A 323 -4.84 -22.41 2.63
N LEU A 324 -4.75 -22.98 3.83
CA LEU A 324 -4.24 -24.33 4.03
C LEU A 324 -5.12 -25.37 3.33
N ASN A 325 -6.44 -25.29 3.47
CA ASN A 325 -7.38 -26.18 2.80
C ASN A 325 -7.25 -26.06 1.26
N ALA A 326 -7.09 -24.85 0.74
CA ALA A 326 -6.88 -24.62 -0.68
C ALA A 326 -5.58 -25.27 -1.18
N LEU A 327 -4.49 -25.19 -0.43
CA LEU A 327 -3.22 -25.82 -0.76
C LEU A 327 -3.34 -27.36 -0.73
N ASP A 328 -4.07 -27.92 0.22
CA ASP A 328 -4.34 -29.36 0.29
C ASP A 328 -5.16 -29.84 -0.92
N GLU A 329 -6.18 -29.10 -1.34
CA GLU A 329 -6.97 -29.44 -2.52
C GLU A 329 -6.15 -29.30 -3.83
N ILE A 330 -5.27 -28.30 -3.94
CA ILE A 330 -4.36 -28.14 -5.07
C ILE A 330 -3.49 -29.40 -5.26
N ASN A 331 -3.03 -30.02 -4.17
CA ASN A 331 -2.21 -31.23 -4.22
C ASN A 331 -2.97 -32.48 -4.70
N LYS A 332 -4.31 -32.46 -4.65
CA LYS A 332 -5.15 -33.58 -5.13
C LYS A 332 -5.48 -33.48 -6.63
N VAL A 333 -5.22 -32.33 -7.25
CA VAL A 333 -5.53 -32.08 -8.66
C VAL A 333 -4.40 -32.63 -9.56
N SER A 334 -4.75 -33.29 -10.66
CA SER A 334 -3.80 -33.68 -11.71
C SER A 334 -3.48 -32.49 -12.60
N TRP A 335 -2.25 -31.99 -12.53
CA TRP A 335 -1.81 -30.80 -13.27
C TRP A 335 -1.09 -31.15 -14.56
N TYR A 336 -1.46 -30.46 -15.67
CA TYR A 336 -0.81 -30.55 -16.96
C TYR A 336 -0.45 -29.16 -17.48
N PRO A 337 0.85 -28.80 -17.62
CA PRO A 337 2.03 -29.58 -17.19
C PRO A 337 2.14 -29.69 -15.68
N SER A 338 2.81 -30.70 -15.16
CA SER A 338 2.98 -30.95 -13.72
C SER A 338 3.64 -29.77 -12.96
N SER A 339 4.46 -28.96 -13.64
CA SER A 339 5.08 -27.73 -13.09
C SER A 339 4.06 -26.68 -12.65
N SER A 340 2.82 -26.74 -13.16
CA SER A 340 1.75 -25.78 -12.81
C SER A 340 1.35 -25.84 -11.34
N ILE A 341 1.50 -26.99 -10.70
CA ILE A 341 1.21 -27.14 -9.25
C ILE A 341 2.06 -26.20 -8.41
N LYS A 342 3.36 -26.09 -8.72
CA LYS A 342 4.28 -25.19 -7.98
C LYS A 342 3.86 -23.72 -8.14
N ARG A 343 3.46 -23.34 -9.34
CA ARG A 343 3.02 -21.97 -9.63
C ARG A 343 1.75 -21.61 -8.87
N ILE A 344 0.72 -22.44 -8.93
CA ILE A 344 -0.55 -22.14 -8.24
C ILE A 344 -0.39 -22.19 -6.72
N SER A 345 0.38 -23.14 -6.18
CA SER A 345 0.67 -23.23 -4.76
C SER A 345 1.37 -21.96 -4.23
N ASN A 346 2.38 -21.45 -4.96
CA ASN A 346 3.03 -20.20 -4.62
C ASN A 346 2.08 -19.01 -4.67
N MET A 347 1.23 -18.92 -5.69
CA MET A 347 0.23 -17.84 -5.80
C MET A 347 -0.76 -17.86 -4.65
N VAL A 348 -1.21 -19.03 -4.19
CA VAL A 348 -2.13 -19.15 -3.07
C VAL A 348 -1.44 -18.88 -1.73
N SER A 349 -0.25 -19.45 -1.53
CA SER A 349 0.49 -19.29 -0.25
C SER A 349 0.86 -17.84 0.04
N GLN A 350 1.19 -17.06 -0.99
CA GLN A 350 1.56 -15.65 -0.87
C GLN A 350 0.35 -14.68 -0.88
N ARG A 351 -0.87 -15.20 -1.09
CA ARG A 351 -2.06 -14.35 -1.19
C ARG A 351 -2.38 -13.71 0.15
N SER A 352 -2.50 -12.39 0.16
CA SER A 352 -3.03 -11.62 1.28
C SER A 352 -4.57 -11.57 1.23
N ASP A 353 -5.17 -11.01 2.29
CA ASP A 353 -6.60 -10.72 2.32
C ASP A 353 -7.03 -9.87 1.11
N TRP A 354 -8.19 -10.18 0.57
CA TRP A 354 -8.71 -9.49 -0.59
C TRP A 354 -9.57 -8.29 -0.18
N CYS A 355 -9.15 -7.08 -0.53
CA CYS A 355 -9.97 -5.87 -0.39
C CYS A 355 -11.12 -5.92 -1.40
N ILE A 356 -12.35 -6.09 -0.91
CA ILE A 356 -13.57 -6.22 -1.74
C ILE A 356 -14.33 -4.92 -1.90
N SER A 357 -14.12 -3.94 -1.04
CA SER A 357 -14.79 -2.64 -1.13
C SER A 357 -14.15 -1.71 -2.16
N ARG A 358 -15.01 -0.91 -2.82
CA ARG A 358 -14.62 0.14 -3.76
C ARG A 358 -15.45 1.39 -3.47
N GLN A 359 -14.90 2.56 -3.72
CA GLN A 359 -15.56 3.85 -3.54
C GLN A 359 -16.19 4.29 -4.86
N ARG A 360 -17.22 3.53 -5.32
CA ARG A 360 -17.91 3.74 -6.59
C ARG A 360 -19.41 3.84 -6.40
N SER A 361 -20.06 4.64 -7.25
CA SER A 361 -21.52 4.74 -7.31
C SER A 361 -22.13 3.64 -8.19
N TRP A 362 -21.39 3.18 -9.21
CA TRP A 362 -21.81 2.10 -10.10
C TRP A 362 -21.31 0.74 -9.64
N GLY A 363 -22.18 -0.01 -9.03
CA GLY A 363 -21.93 -1.32 -8.45
C GLY A 363 -22.96 -1.66 -7.40
N LEU A 364 -22.84 -2.85 -6.82
CA LEU A 364 -23.68 -3.27 -5.70
C LEU A 364 -23.12 -2.68 -4.40
N PRO A 365 -23.92 -1.91 -3.62
CA PRO A 365 -23.47 -1.40 -2.34
C PRO A 365 -23.28 -2.54 -1.34
N ILE A 366 -22.29 -2.43 -0.45
CA ILE A 366 -22.14 -3.36 0.68
C ILE A 366 -23.36 -3.19 1.60
N PRO A 367 -24.13 -4.27 1.88
CA PRO A 367 -25.42 -4.19 2.54
C PRO A 367 -25.29 -4.07 4.06
N VAL A 368 -24.74 -2.95 4.53
CA VAL A 368 -24.55 -2.69 5.97
C VAL A 368 -24.97 -1.27 6.32
N PHE A 369 -25.39 -1.08 7.56
CA PHE A 369 -25.64 0.24 8.14
C PHE A 369 -24.46 0.65 9.01
N TYR A 370 -24.13 1.95 9.00
CA TYR A 370 -23.08 2.53 9.83
C TYR A 370 -23.71 3.35 10.96
N TYR A 371 -23.23 3.14 12.17
CA TYR A 371 -23.60 4.04 13.28
C TYR A 371 -23.03 5.43 12.99
N LYS A 372 -23.84 6.46 13.28
CA LYS A 372 -23.54 7.84 12.86
C LYS A 372 -22.25 8.38 13.48
N ASP A 373 -21.96 8.01 14.73
CA ASP A 373 -20.91 8.60 15.55
C ASP A 373 -19.79 7.60 15.88
N SER A 374 -19.76 6.45 15.22
CA SER A 374 -18.69 5.46 15.38
C SER A 374 -18.31 4.81 14.05
N ASN A 375 -17.21 4.04 14.09
CA ASN A 375 -16.80 3.22 12.96
C ASN A 375 -17.50 1.84 12.95
N ASP A 376 -18.42 1.60 13.87
CA ASP A 376 -19.11 0.34 14.00
C ASP A 376 -20.18 0.18 12.93
N VAL A 377 -20.48 -1.07 12.62
CA VAL A 377 -21.47 -1.42 11.61
C VAL A 377 -22.58 -2.25 12.24
N PHE A 378 -23.79 -2.06 11.75
CA PHE A 378 -24.93 -2.91 12.04
C PHE A 378 -25.22 -3.78 10.82
N ILE A 379 -25.24 -5.08 11.05
CA ILE A 379 -25.63 -6.11 10.08
C ILE A 379 -26.26 -7.26 10.85
N ASN A 380 -27.38 -7.76 10.38
CA ASN A 380 -28.07 -8.93 10.95
C ASN A 380 -28.46 -9.90 9.83
N GLU A 381 -28.93 -11.08 10.19
CA GLU A 381 -29.35 -12.12 9.24
C GLU A 381 -30.71 -11.83 8.57
N GLU A 382 -31.55 -10.96 9.18
CA GLU A 382 -32.81 -10.50 8.62
C GLU A 382 -32.63 -9.34 7.65
#